data_b595d01123c4b4b714c97c84d903b321
#
_entry.id   b595d01123c4b4b714c97c84d903b321
#
_cell.length_a   1.000
_cell.length_b   1.000
_cell.length_c   1.000
_cell.angle_alpha   90.00
_cell.angle_beta   90.00
_cell.angle_gamma   90.00
#
_symmetry.space_group_name_H-M   'P 1'
#
loop_
_entity.id
_entity.type
_entity.pdbx_description
1 polymer ?
#
loop_
_entity_poly.entity_id
_entity_poly.type
_entity_poly.pdbx_seq_one_letter_code
_entity_poly.pdbx_strand_id
1 'polypeptide(L)'
;MLQAGLQDLIEAEATATIGAARYERSEDRSTRRNGSRKKTLATPSGEVDLAIPKLRKGSFFPSLLNPRRRVDKALYAVICQAWIDGVSTRKVDDLVRALGNESGISRSTVSRICADIDEAVAEFLARRLDHTWFPYLFVDATYVDVRHRGRVVSQAVAVVTGVSSQGRREILTMSVGDAESTDFWTQVLRGLRERGLKVSTETDPEGVALVISDAHSGIKAAVKAILPGAGWQRCRVHFARNVTQRLGSAHSKPVNALISTIFAQTTAEAVIAQYKQVAESLRASFPDIADMLESAEVDLTAFVSMPRQHWQKIWSNNPIERLNREIKRRADVVQIFPNRESVTRLIGAVLQEQHEEWQYGERRYLSEISMRKLVTVLHGQTEVDPVGVVMPLTA
;
A
#
# COMPACT_ATOMS: atom_id res chain seq x y z
N MET A 1 -19.13 -26.14 -6.61
CA MET A 1 -18.74 -26.87 -5.38
C MET A 1 -18.11 -25.94 -4.34
N LEU A 2 -17.08 -25.19 -4.64
CA LEU A 2 -16.40 -24.29 -3.67
C LEU A 2 -17.34 -23.26 -3.03
N GLN A 3 -18.18 -22.57 -3.81
CA GLN A 3 -19.14 -21.59 -3.32
C GLN A 3 -20.14 -22.20 -2.33
N ALA A 4 -20.69 -23.37 -2.63
CA ALA A 4 -21.64 -24.04 -1.76
C ALA A 4 -20.98 -24.43 -0.42
N GLY A 5 -19.78 -25.03 -0.45
CA GLY A 5 -19.06 -25.40 0.75
C GLY A 5 -18.68 -24.20 1.64
N LEU A 6 -18.23 -23.08 1.06
CA LEU A 6 -17.97 -21.85 1.80
C LEU A 6 -19.25 -21.25 2.40
N GLN A 7 -20.36 -21.28 1.66
CA GLN A 7 -21.64 -20.80 2.15
C GLN A 7 -22.17 -21.66 3.30
N ASP A 8 -22.01 -22.99 3.23
CA ASP A 8 -22.41 -23.92 4.28
C ASP A 8 -21.61 -23.69 5.58
N LEU A 9 -20.31 -23.43 5.47
CA LEU A 9 -19.46 -23.05 6.60
C LEU A 9 -19.92 -21.76 7.27
N ILE A 10 -20.26 -20.73 6.47
CA ILE A 10 -20.78 -19.44 6.97
C ILE A 10 -22.12 -19.64 7.69
N GLU A 11 -23.00 -20.47 7.14
CA GLU A 11 -24.31 -20.76 7.76
C GLU A 11 -24.16 -21.57 9.03
N ALA A 12 -23.24 -22.54 9.09
CA ALA A 12 -22.92 -23.30 10.29
C ALA A 12 -22.40 -22.40 11.42
N GLU A 13 -21.46 -21.51 11.12
CA GLU A 13 -20.90 -20.57 12.09
C GLU A 13 -21.95 -19.54 12.57
N ALA A 14 -22.80 -19.05 11.67
CA ALA A 14 -23.91 -18.19 12.04
C ALA A 14 -24.93 -18.91 12.93
N THR A 15 -25.19 -20.19 12.68
CA THR A 15 -26.07 -21.03 13.50
C THR A 15 -25.52 -21.22 14.90
N ALA A 16 -24.22 -21.51 15.02
CA ALA A 16 -23.53 -21.62 16.32
C ALA A 16 -23.57 -20.28 17.09
N THR A 17 -23.36 -19.15 16.41
CA THR A 17 -23.39 -17.81 17.02
C THR A 17 -24.81 -17.42 17.49
N ILE A 18 -25.84 -17.82 16.77
CA ILE A 18 -27.24 -17.53 17.08
C ILE A 18 -27.80 -18.49 18.15
N GLY A 19 -27.23 -19.70 18.27
CA GLY A 19 -27.74 -20.76 19.13
C GLY A 19 -28.98 -21.49 18.56
N ALA A 20 -29.29 -21.30 17.26
CA ALA A 20 -30.42 -21.96 16.60
C ALA A 20 -30.26 -21.97 15.07
N ALA A 21 -30.73 -23.04 14.43
CA ALA A 21 -30.77 -23.18 12.99
C ALA A 21 -31.81 -22.23 12.34
N ARG A 22 -31.80 -22.18 11.01
CA ARG A 22 -32.76 -21.37 10.26
C ARG A 22 -34.16 -21.96 10.46
N TYR A 23 -35.09 -21.09 10.89
CA TYR A 23 -36.50 -21.45 11.22
C TYR A 23 -36.71 -22.30 12.46
N GLU A 24 -35.67 -22.72 13.18
CA GLU A 24 -35.77 -23.46 14.42
C GLU A 24 -36.25 -22.57 15.58
N ARG A 25 -37.07 -23.09 16.46
CA ARG A 25 -37.44 -22.48 17.75
C ARG A 25 -36.61 -23.13 18.84
N SER A 26 -35.67 -22.40 19.44
CA SER A 26 -34.82 -22.85 20.50
C SER A 26 -34.76 -21.80 21.61
N GLU A 27 -34.69 -22.24 22.86
CA GLU A 27 -34.50 -21.38 24.03
C GLU A 27 -33.10 -20.76 24.05
N ASP A 28 -32.10 -21.41 23.44
CA ASP A 28 -30.72 -20.94 23.33
C ASP A 28 -30.54 -19.83 22.27
N ARG A 29 -31.59 -19.47 21.56
CA ARG A 29 -31.53 -18.48 20.52
C ARG A 29 -31.27 -17.09 21.06
N SER A 30 -30.03 -16.56 20.83
CA SER A 30 -29.58 -15.23 21.26
C SER A 30 -30.15 -14.08 20.39
N THR A 31 -30.37 -14.33 19.10
CA THR A 31 -30.84 -13.31 18.12
C THR A 31 -31.52 -13.96 16.91
N ARG A 32 -32.02 -13.14 15.98
CA ARG A 32 -32.64 -13.58 14.72
C ARG A 32 -31.84 -13.07 13.52
N ARG A 33 -31.84 -13.85 12.43
CA ARG A 33 -31.33 -13.40 11.13
C ARG A 33 -32.18 -12.26 10.59
N ASN A 34 -31.53 -11.27 9.96
CA ASN A 34 -32.17 -10.09 9.35
C ASN A 34 -31.64 -9.90 7.93
N GLY A 35 -31.94 -10.85 7.06
CA GLY A 35 -31.43 -10.89 5.70
C GLY A 35 -29.93 -11.26 5.62
N SER A 36 -29.31 -10.97 4.49
CA SER A 36 -27.89 -11.19 4.24
C SER A 36 -27.27 -9.98 3.52
N ARG A 37 -25.95 -9.88 3.55
CA ARG A 37 -25.17 -8.98 2.70
C ARG A 37 -24.33 -9.82 1.74
N LYS A 38 -24.25 -9.41 0.49
CA LYS A 38 -23.35 -10.05 -0.48
C LYS A 38 -21.92 -9.63 -0.22
N LYS A 39 -20.98 -10.55 -0.36
CA LYS A 39 -19.56 -10.33 -0.40
C LYS A 39 -18.95 -11.23 -1.45
N THR A 40 -18.30 -10.63 -2.44
CA THR A 40 -17.55 -11.36 -3.46
C THR A 40 -16.16 -11.69 -2.91
N LEU A 41 -15.76 -12.94 -3.00
CA LEU A 41 -14.45 -13.46 -2.65
C LEU A 41 -13.76 -13.89 -3.94
N ALA A 42 -12.60 -13.31 -4.26
CA ALA A 42 -11.80 -13.85 -5.35
C ALA A 42 -11.03 -15.07 -4.86
N THR A 43 -11.05 -16.09 -5.66
CA THR A 43 -10.32 -17.33 -5.42
C THR A 43 -9.48 -17.65 -6.65
N PRO A 44 -8.46 -18.51 -6.55
CA PRO A 44 -7.71 -18.97 -7.72
C PRO A 44 -8.59 -19.57 -8.82
N SER A 45 -9.81 -19.99 -8.47
CA SER A 45 -10.80 -20.57 -9.40
C SER A 45 -11.83 -19.55 -9.92
N GLY A 46 -11.66 -18.25 -9.66
CA GLY A 46 -12.59 -17.17 -10.02
C GLY A 46 -13.29 -16.50 -8.84
N GLU A 47 -14.15 -15.54 -9.13
CA GLU A 47 -14.92 -14.83 -8.11
C GLU A 47 -16.07 -15.69 -7.57
N VAL A 48 -16.24 -15.68 -6.24
CA VAL A 48 -17.28 -16.43 -5.53
C VAL A 48 -18.13 -15.44 -4.72
N ASP A 49 -19.40 -15.37 -5.02
CA ASP A 49 -20.36 -14.56 -4.26
C ASP A 49 -20.87 -15.29 -3.03
N LEU A 50 -20.64 -14.70 -1.86
CA LEU A 50 -21.07 -15.23 -0.57
C LEU A 50 -22.14 -14.36 0.06
N ALA A 51 -23.15 -14.98 0.68
CA ALA A 51 -24.23 -14.33 1.40
C ALA A 51 -23.95 -14.39 2.91
N ILE A 52 -23.47 -13.29 3.50
CA ILE A 52 -23.19 -13.21 4.92
C ILE A 52 -24.46 -12.86 5.69
N PRO A 53 -24.97 -13.71 6.61
CA PRO A 53 -26.15 -13.42 7.42
C PRO A 53 -25.99 -12.15 8.25
N LYS A 54 -27.02 -11.29 8.24
CA LYS A 54 -27.13 -10.15 9.16
C LYS A 54 -27.90 -10.60 10.41
N LEU A 55 -27.52 -10.10 11.57
CA LEU A 55 -28.24 -10.32 12.82
C LEU A 55 -29.14 -9.13 13.16
N ARG A 56 -30.29 -9.39 13.80
CA ARG A 56 -31.21 -8.32 14.26
C ARG A 56 -30.65 -7.59 15.48
N LYS A 57 -29.91 -8.30 16.35
CA LYS A 57 -29.16 -7.72 17.48
C LYS A 57 -27.74 -8.26 17.40
N GLY A 58 -26.74 -7.37 17.55
CA GLY A 58 -25.33 -7.68 17.39
C GLY A 58 -24.85 -7.68 15.94
N SER A 59 -23.60 -8.01 15.72
CA SER A 59 -22.97 -8.14 14.41
C SER A 59 -22.41 -9.56 14.23
N PHE A 60 -22.54 -10.10 13.01
CA PHE A 60 -21.92 -11.37 12.63
C PHE A 60 -21.00 -11.14 11.44
N PHE A 61 -19.80 -11.66 11.56
CA PHE A 61 -18.86 -11.74 10.45
C PHE A 61 -18.19 -13.11 10.50
N PRO A 62 -18.22 -13.90 9.41
CA PRO A 62 -17.64 -15.24 9.39
C PRO A 62 -16.16 -15.22 9.71
N SER A 63 -15.72 -16.12 10.57
CA SER A 63 -14.32 -16.20 11.00
C SER A 63 -13.38 -16.48 9.83
N LEU A 64 -13.84 -17.26 8.86
CA LEU A 64 -13.10 -17.58 7.64
C LEU A 64 -12.86 -16.37 6.72
N LEU A 65 -13.73 -15.34 6.82
CA LEU A 65 -13.63 -14.09 6.06
C LEU A 65 -13.03 -12.95 6.88
N ASN A 66 -12.61 -13.20 8.11
CA ASN A 66 -12.03 -12.18 8.98
C ASN A 66 -10.59 -11.84 8.55
N PRO A 67 -10.35 -10.67 7.96
CA PRO A 67 -9.03 -10.31 7.44
C PRO A 67 -7.95 -10.25 8.52
N ARG A 68 -8.30 -9.86 9.75
CA ARG A 68 -7.34 -9.68 10.83
C ARG A 68 -6.77 -10.98 11.40
N ARG A 69 -7.41 -12.12 11.15
CA ARG A 69 -6.98 -13.40 11.72
C ARG A 69 -5.61 -13.86 11.23
N ARG A 70 -5.22 -13.53 10.00
CA ARG A 70 -3.91 -13.86 9.43
C ARG A 70 -2.81 -13.03 10.07
N VAL A 71 -3.01 -11.72 10.19
CA VAL A 71 -2.07 -10.81 10.87
C VAL A 71 -1.91 -11.19 12.33
N ASP A 72 -3.01 -11.50 13.03
CA ASP A 72 -2.96 -11.88 14.43
C ASP A 72 -2.21 -13.20 14.63
N LYS A 73 -2.39 -14.20 13.73
CA LYS A 73 -1.61 -15.44 13.72
C LYS A 73 -0.12 -15.18 13.44
N ALA A 74 0.20 -14.31 12.50
CA ALA A 74 1.58 -13.97 12.17
C ALA A 74 2.26 -13.24 13.32
N LEU A 75 1.57 -12.29 13.95
CA LEU A 75 2.07 -11.59 15.13
C LEU A 75 2.32 -12.54 16.29
N TYR A 76 1.36 -13.42 16.57
CA TYR A 76 1.49 -14.47 17.60
C TYR A 76 2.69 -15.39 17.32
N ALA A 77 2.85 -15.87 16.08
CA ALA A 77 3.96 -16.72 15.68
C ALA A 77 5.32 -16.05 15.89
N VAL A 78 5.46 -14.76 15.50
CA VAL A 78 6.70 -14.00 15.67
C VAL A 78 7.01 -13.74 17.14
N ILE A 79 6.00 -13.42 17.95
CA ILE A 79 6.15 -13.23 19.41
C ILE A 79 6.61 -14.52 20.07
N CYS A 80 5.97 -15.64 19.76
CA CYS A 80 6.33 -16.94 20.31
C CYS A 80 7.74 -17.38 19.86
N GLN A 81 8.09 -17.13 18.60
CA GLN A 81 9.43 -17.39 18.09
C GLN A 81 10.49 -16.57 18.84
N ALA A 82 10.28 -15.27 19.01
CA ALA A 82 11.20 -14.40 19.73
C ALA A 82 11.42 -14.86 21.18
N TRP A 83 10.36 -15.32 21.83
CA TRP A 83 10.43 -15.86 23.20
C TRP A 83 11.18 -17.19 23.25
N ILE A 84 10.87 -18.15 22.37
CA ILE A 84 11.52 -19.47 22.29
C ILE A 84 13.02 -19.33 21.98
N ASP A 85 13.41 -18.39 21.11
CA ASP A 85 14.78 -18.15 20.70
C ASP A 85 15.57 -17.32 21.73
N GLY A 86 14.92 -16.90 22.85
CA GLY A 86 15.56 -16.11 23.91
C GLY A 86 16.00 -14.72 23.46
N VAL A 87 15.36 -14.17 22.42
CA VAL A 87 15.65 -12.83 21.87
C VAL A 87 14.51 -11.86 22.14
N SER A 88 13.56 -12.24 22.98
CA SER A 88 12.42 -11.42 23.36
C SER A 88 12.83 -10.20 24.19
N THR A 89 12.01 -9.15 24.08
CA THR A 89 12.08 -7.98 24.97
C THR A 89 11.15 -8.19 26.17
N ARG A 90 11.33 -7.42 27.25
CA ARG A 90 10.43 -7.47 28.42
C ARG A 90 8.95 -7.34 28.02
N LYS A 91 8.65 -6.49 27.05
CA LYS A 91 7.28 -6.30 26.55
C LYS A 91 6.72 -7.56 25.88
N VAL A 92 7.55 -8.30 25.15
CA VAL A 92 7.18 -9.58 24.54
C VAL A 92 7.00 -10.65 25.62
N ASP A 93 7.88 -10.70 26.62
CA ASP A 93 7.75 -11.62 27.75
C ASP A 93 6.46 -11.40 28.54
N ASP A 94 6.11 -10.11 28.81
CA ASP A 94 4.87 -9.76 29.51
C ASP A 94 3.64 -10.17 28.68
N LEU A 95 3.71 -10.01 27.35
CA LEU A 95 2.63 -10.41 26.45
C LEU A 95 2.44 -11.93 26.41
N VAL A 96 3.53 -12.71 26.36
CA VAL A 96 3.48 -14.18 26.41
C VAL A 96 2.89 -14.68 27.72
N ARG A 97 3.25 -14.07 28.86
CA ARG A 97 2.65 -14.35 30.17
C ARG A 97 1.16 -14.03 30.20
N ALA A 98 0.77 -12.85 29.70
CA ALA A 98 -0.63 -12.42 29.65
C ALA A 98 -1.51 -13.35 28.78
N LEU A 99 -0.91 -14.00 27.78
CA LEU A 99 -1.58 -15.00 26.92
C LEU A 99 -1.70 -16.38 27.61
N GLY A 100 -1.21 -16.54 28.84
CA GLY A 100 -1.28 -17.79 29.61
C GLY A 100 -0.40 -18.91 29.05
N ASN A 101 0.61 -18.59 28.25
CA ASN A 101 1.38 -19.54 27.47
C ASN A 101 2.73 -19.98 28.14
N GLU A 102 2.93 -19.72 29.44
CA GLU A 102 4.19 -20.05 30.12
C GLU A 102 4.55 -21.54 30.07
N SER A 103 3.58 -22.43 29.84
CA SER A 103 3.79 -23.90 29.95
C SER A 103 3.36 -24.70 28.71
N GLY A 104 2.94 -24.13 27.63
CA GLY A 104 2.17 -24.86 26.61
C GLY A 104 2.52 -24.73 25.13
N ILE A 105 3.38 -23.81 24.70
CA ILE A 105 3.69 -23.73 23.28
C ILE A 105 4.94 -24.51 22.93
N SER A 106 4.76 -25.62 22.20
CA SER A 106 5.90 -26.40 21.73
C SER A 106 6.58 -25.69 20.54
N ARG A 107 7.91 -25.82 20.46
CA ARG A 107 8.69 -25.33 19.29
C ARG A 107 8.13 -25.85 17.98
N SER A 108 7.70 -27.10 17.93
CA SER A 108 7.12 -27.74 16.75
C SER A 108 5.81 -27.07 16.30
N THR A 109 4.95 -26.69 17.24
CA THR A 109 3.70 -25.98 16.93
C THR A 109 3.97 -24.59 16.36
N VAL A 110 4.89 -23.83 16.97
CA VAL A 110 5.28 -22.50 16.45
C VAL A 110 5.92 -22.63 15.07
N SER A 111 6.84 -23.59 14.88
CA SER A 111 7.49 -23.83 13.59
C SER A 111 6.47 -24.14 12.48
N ARG A 112 5.46 -24.96 12.77
CA ARG A 112 4.40 -25.27 11.80
C ARG A 112 3.57 -24.04 11.45
N ILE A 113 3.14 -23.25 12.45
CA ILE A 113 2.38 -22.01 12.19
C ILE A 113 3.21 -21.02 11.38
N CYS A 114 4.51 -20.90 11.65
CA CYS A 114 5.42 -20.07 10.87
C CYS A 114 5.50 -20.55 9.42
N ALA A 115 5.68 -21.85 9.19
CA ALA A 115 5.78 -22.43 7.85
C ALA A 115 4.52 -22.19 7.01
N ASP A 116 3.34 -22.41 7.58
CA ASP A 116 2.06 -22.16 6.89
C ASP A 116 1.91 -20.68 6.44
N ILE A 117 2.35 -19.75 7.29
CA ILE A 117 2.27 -18.31 6.97
C ILE A 117 3.35 -17.92 5.94
N ASP A 118 4.57 -18.46 6.09
CA ASP A 118 5.68 -18.20 5.19
C ASP A 118 5.35 -18.65 3.76
N GLU A 119 4.72 -19.82 3.61
CA GLU A 119 4.25 -20.34 2.32
C GLU A 119 3.23 -19.39 1.69
N ALA A 120 2.18 -19.00 2.43
CA ALA A 120 1.16 -18.09 1.94
C ALA A 120 1.72 -16.70 1.55
N VAL A 121 2.65 -16.17 2.35
CA VAL A 121 3.32 -14.90 2.04
C VAL A 121 4.23 -15.03 0.84
N ALA A 122 4.98 -16.13 0.71
CA ALA A 122 5.85 -16.39 -0.44
C ALA A 122 5.04 -16.50 -1.74
N GLU A 123 3.93 -17.22 -1.74
CA GLU A 123 3.00 -17.31 -2.87
C GLU A 123 2.46 -15.93 -3.26
N PHE A 124 2.01 -15.14 -2.28
CA PHE A 124 1.53 -13.78 -2.50
C PHE A 124 2.59 -12.88 -3.12
N LEU A 125 3.82 -12.93 -2.64
CA LEU A 125 4.93 -12.11 -3.14
C LEU A 125 5.48 -12.60 -4.49
N ALA A 126 5.34 -13.88 -4.81
CA ALA A 126 5.80 -14.47 -6.07
C ALA A 126 4.77 -14.40 -7.21
N ARG A 127 3.52 -13.98 -6.92
CA ARG A 127 2.45 -13.97 -7.92
C ARG A 127 2.80 -13.17 -9.18
N ARG A 128 2.27 -13.58 -10.32
CA ARG A 128 2.43 -12.88 -11.61
C ARG A 128 1.74 -11.51 -11.56
N LEU A 129 2.29 -10.54 -12.30
CA LEU A 129 1.79 -9.16 -12.41
C LEU A 129 1.30 -8.79 -13.82
N ASP A 130 1.24 -9.77 -14.72
CA ASP A 130 0.84 -9.61 -16.13
C ASP A 130 -0.68 -9.68 -16.37
N HIS A 131 -1.47 -9.80 -15.31
CA HIS A 131 -2.94 -9.75 -15.37
C HIS A 131 -3.48 -8.34 -15.71
N THR A 132 -2.66 -7.30 -15.55
CA THR A 132 -2.95 -5.90 -15.87
C THR A 132 -1.64 -5.12 -16.05
N TRP A 133 -1.72 -3.87 -16.44
CA TRP A 133 -0.57 -2.96 -16.38
C TRP A 133 -0.77 -1.90 -15.30
N PHE A 134 0.33 -1.33 -14.80
CA PHE A 134 0.35 -0.43 -13.66
C PHE A 134 0.98 0.91 -14.03
N PRO A 135 0.19 1.92 -14.46
CA PRO A 135 0.73 3.22 -14.84
C PRO A 135 1.42 3.96 -13.69
N TYR A 136 0.99 3.74 -12.46
CA TYR A 136 1.55 4.43 -11.30
C TYR A 136 2.09 3.43 -10.30
N LEU A 137 3.35 3.65 -9.88
CA LEU A 137 3.97 2.94 -8.78
C LEU A 137 4.26 3.91 -7.64
N PHE A 138 3.96 3.50 -6.42
CA PHE A 138 4.40 4.18 -5.20
C PHE A 138 5.45 3.31 -4.53
N VAL A 139 6.60 3.89 -4.25
CA VAL A 139 7.77 3.21 -3.71
C VAL A 139 8.20 3.91 -2.44
N ASP A 140 8.34 3.15 -1.36
CA ASP A 140 8.76 3.67 -0.07
C ASP A 140 9.43 2.58 0.76
N ALA A 141 10.20 2.97 1.77
CA ALA A 141 10.76 2.05 2.73
C ALA A 141 10.51 2.51 4.17
N THR A 142 10.42 1.55 5.05
CA THR A 142 10.41 1.76 6.49
C THR A 142 11.50 0.91 7.13
N TYR A 143 11.92 1.28 8.35
CA TYR A 143 12.98 0.57 9.05
C TYR A 143 12.42 -0.18 10.24
N VAL A 144 12.95 -1.39 10.46
CA VAL A 144 12.65 -2.25 11.62
C VAL A 144 13.95 -2.81 12.19
N ASP A 145 13.94 -3.08 13.50
CA ASP A 145 15.10 -3.64 14.19
C ASP A 145 15.06 -5.17 14.15
N VAL A 146 16.16 -5.75 13.70
CA VAL A 146 16.31 -7.20 13.49
C VAL A 146 17.57 -7.70 14.19
N ARG A 147 17.47 -8.84 14.84
CA ARG A 147 18.65 -9.53 15.38
C ARG A 147 19.38 -10.25 14.26
N HIS A 148 20.62 -9.87 14.05
CA HIS A 148 21.51 -10.47 13.06
C HIS A 148 22.87 -10.74 13.66
N ARG A 149 23.34 -11.97 13.63
CA ARG A 149 24.66 -12.40 14.17
C ARG A 149 24.93 -11.87 15.58
N GLY A 150 23.93 -11.98 16.48
CA GLY A 150 24.05 -11.56 17.88
C GLY A 150 23.92 -10.05 18.14
N ARG A 151 23.74 -9.21 17.08
CA ARG A 151 23.56 -7.76 17.20
C ARG A 151 22.16 -7.35 16.70
N VAL A 152 21.68 -6.23 17.21
CA VAL A 152 20.48 -5.59 16.67
C VAL A 152 20.92 -4.63 15.57
N VAL A 153 20.35 -4.80 14.39
CA VAL A 153 20.63 -3.97 13.22
C VAL A 153 19.30 -3.45 12.66
N SER A 154 19.32 -2.20 12.22
CA SER A 154 18.18 -1.63 11.53
C SER A 154 18.17 -2.11 10.07
N GLN A 155 17.01 -2.61 9.61
CA GLN A 155 16.85 -3.10 8.23
C GLN A 155 15.75 -2.37 7.51
N ALA A 156 15.98 -2.06 6.25
CA ALA A 156 15.01 -1.44 5.38
C ALA A 156 13.97 -2.48 4.91
N VAL A 157 12.71 -2.13 5.03
CA VAL A 157 11.59 -2.87 4.45
C VAL A 157 11.02 -2.02 3.33
N ALA A 158 11.40 -2.34 2.11
CA ALA A 158 10.86 -1.71 0.91
C ALA A 158 9.47 -2.26 0.61
N VAL A 159 8.55 -1.38 0.25
CA VAL A 159 7.20 -1.74 -0.21
C VAL A 159 6.94 -1.01 -1.53
N VAL A 160 6.43 -1.75 -2.51
CA VAL A 160 5.97 -1.19 -3.78
C VAL A 160 4.50 -1.49 -3.96
N THR A 161 3.72 -0.43 -4.18
CA THR A 161 2.31 -0.54 -4.53
C THR A 161 2.07 0.04 -5.91
N GLY A 162 1.11 -0.50 -6.65
CA GLY A 162 0.73 -0.03 -7.96
C GLY A 162 -0.74 0.38 -8.02
N VAL A 163 -1.05 1.24 -8.99
CA VAL A 163 -2.42 1.47 -9.43
C VAL A 163 -2.59 0.80 -10.77
N SER A 164 -3.52 -0.16 -10.85
CA SER A 164 -3.81 -0.90 -12.08
C SER A 164 -4.49 -0.01 -13.14
N SER A 165 -4.51 -0.46 -14.38
CA SER A 165 -5.24 0.19 -15.49
C SER A 165 -6.73 0.38 -15.20
N GLN A 166 -7.29 -0.40 -14.27
CA GLN A 166 -8.67 -0.28 -13.80
C GLN A 166 -8.84 0.73 -12.65
N GLY A 167 -7.77 1.40 -12.22
CA GLY A 167 -7.78 2.35 -11.12
C GLY A 167 -7.85 1.73 -9.72
N ARG A 168 -7.56 0.44 -9.57
CA ARG A 168 -7.46 -0.26 -8.28
C ARG A 168 -6.03 -0.26 -7.77
N ARG A 169 -5.87 -0.21 -6.45
CA ARG A 169 -4.53 -0.32 -5.83
C ARG A 169 -4.18 -1.77 -5.59
N GLU A 170 -2.93 -2.09 -5.82
CA GLU A 170 -2.35 -3.41 -5.51
C GLU A 170 -1.02 -3.25 -4.79
N ILE A 171 -0.74 -4.15 -3.85
CA ILE A 171 0.60 -4.30 -3.29
C ILE A 171 1.35 -5.23 -4.24
N LEU A 172 2.44 -4.75 -4.83
CA LEU A 172 3.17 -5.50 -5.85
C LEU A 172 4.29 -6.35 -5.24
N THR A 173 5.00 -5.80 -4.26
CA THR A 173 6.08 -6.52 -3.56
C THR A 173 6.44 -5.88 -2.24
N MET A 174 7.13 -6.65 -1.40
CA MET A 174 7.99 -6.17 -0.34
C MET A 174 9.35 -6.85 -0.39
N SER A 175 10.36 -6.19 0.14
CA SER A 175 11.70 -6.75 0.25
C SER A 175 12.39 -6.22 1.51
N VAL A 176 13.18 -7.08 2.16
CA VAL A 176 13.95 -6.71 3.36
C VAL A 176 15.42 -6.66 3.00
N GLY A 177 16.10 -5.55 3.32
CA GLY A 177 17.51 -5.34 3.01
C GLY A 177 18.27 -4.61 4.10
N ASP A 178 19.60 -4.60 4.00
CA ASP A 178 20.44 -3.94 5.01
C ASP A 178 20.37 -2.42 4.92
N ALA A 179 20.16 -1.88 3.71
CA ALA A 179 20.05 -0.45 3.46
C ALA A 179 19.37 -0.20 2.12
N GLU A 180 18.88 1.02 1.94
CA GLU A 180 18.29 1.51 0.70
C GLU A 180 19.37 1.89 -0.32
N SER A 181 20.15 0.91 -0.79
CA SER A 181 21.15 1.13 -1.84
C SER A 181 20.54 1.12 -3.24
N THR A 182 21.28 1.63 -4.23
CA THR A 182 20.87 1.52 -5.64
C THR A 182 20.70 0.07 -6.07
N ASP A 183 21.58 -0.82 -5.63
CA ASP A 183 21.53 -2.25 -5.95
C ASP A 183 20.29 -2.91 -5.33
N PHE A 184 19.97 -2.57 -4.09
CA PHE A 184 18.77 -3.06 -3.42
C PHE A 184 17.51 -2.68 -4.22
N TRP A 185 17.35 -1.40 -4.56
CA TRP A 185 16.20 -0.94 -5.34
C TRP A 185 16.18 -1.50 -6.76
N THR A 186 17.36 -1.67 -7.38
CA THR A 186 17.48 -2.32 -8.69
C THR A 186 16.98 -3.75 -8.65
N GLN A 187 17.32 -4.52 -7.62
CA GLN A 187 16.85 -5.90 -7.44
C GLN A 187 15.33 -5.94 -7.21
N VAL A 188 14.79 -5.04 -6.38
CA VAL A 188 13.34 -4.93 -6.13
C VAL A 188 12.57 -4.70 -7.44
N LEU A 189 12.99 -3.71 -8.24
CA LEU A 189 12.31 -3.37 -9.50
C LEU A 189 12.52 -4.45 -10.57
N ARG A 190 13.69 -5.09 -10.63
CA ARG A 190 13.96 -6.21 -11.54
C ARG A 190 13.06 -7.40 -11.24
N GLY A 191 12.89 -7.77 -9.97
CA GLY A 191 11.99 -8.83 -9.55
C GLY A 191 10.53 -8.55 -9.94
N LEU A 192 10.09 -7.29 -9.95
CA LEU A 192 8.76 -6.93 -10.47
C LEU A 192 8.65 -7.20 -11.98
N ARG A 193 9.68 -6.83 -12.77
CA ARG A 193 9.71 -7.11 -14.21
C ARG A 193 9.70 -8.61 -14.53
N GLU A 194 10.49 -9.38 -13.80
CA GLU A 194 10.55 -10.84 -13.96
C GLU A 194 9.20 -11.51 -13.70
N ARG A 195 8.39 -10.92 -12.82
CA ARG A 195 7.01 -11.36 -12.56
C ARG A 195 5.97 -10.80 -13.53
N GLY A 196 6.39 -10.04 -14.54
CA GLY A 196 5.52 -9.56 -15.62
C GLY A 196 5.05 -8.11 -15.47
N LEU A 197 5.68 -7.29 -14.61
CA LEU A 197 5.42 -5.85 -14.59
C LEU A 197 5.73 -5.26 -15.98
N LYS A 198 4.71 -4.76 -16.66
CA LYS A 198 4.82 -4.17 -18.00
C LYS A 198 5.52 -2.81 -17.92
N VAL A 199 6.47 -2.58 -18.80
CA VAL A 199 7.23 -1.34 -18.92
C VAL A 199 6.79 -0.65 -20.20
N SER A 200 6.58 0.66 -20.14
CA SER A 200 6.24 1.49 -21.31
C SER A 200 7.39 1.49 -22.32
N THR A 201 7.05 1.47 -23.59
CA THR A 201 7.96 1.62 -24.73
C THR A 201 7.45 2.70 -25.66
N GLU A 202 8.26 3.10 -26.65
CA GLU A 202 7.82 4.08 -27.66
C GLU A 202 6.63 3.59 -28.48
N THR A 203 6.52 2.27 -28.71
CA THR A 203 5.45 1.66 -29.51
C THR A 203 4.28 1.17 -28.66
N ASP A 204 4.48 0.97 -27.36
CA ASP A 204 3.45 0.51 -26.42
C ASP A 204 3.57 1.29 -25.12
N PRO A 205 2.79 2.37 -24.94
CA PRO A 205 2.82 3.21 -23.74
C PRO A 205 2.12 2.57 -22.55
N GLU A 206 1.44 1.44 -22.73
CA GLU A 206 0.78 0.71 -21.64
C GLU A 206 1.80 0.02 -20.74
N GLY A 207 2.26 0.71 -19.74
CA GLY A 207 3.24 0.23 -18.77
C GLY A 207 3.35 1.19 -17.58
N VAL A 208 4.49 1.17 -16.89
CA VAL A 208 4.75 2.13 -15.82
C VAL A 208 5.03 3.51 -16.43
N ALA A 209 4.12 4.46 -16.21
CA ALA A 209 4.25 5.83 -16.69
C ALA A 209 4.92 6.76 -15.65
N LEU A 210 4.64 6.55 -14.35
CA LEU A 210 5.18 7.39 -13.29
C LEU A 210 5.46 6.59 -12.03
N VAL A 211 6.65 6.78 -11.45
CA VAL A 211 7.05 6.25 -10.15
C VAL A 211 7.10 7.37 -9.14
N ILE A 212 6.42 7.23 -8.01
CA ILE A 212 6.32 8.22 -6.94
C ILE A 212 7.11 7.71 -5.73
N SER A 213 8.09 8.49 -5.26
CA SER A 213 8.87 8.15 -4.07
C SER A 213 9.39 9.40 -3.35
N ASP A 214 10.09 9.19 -2.24
CA ASP A 214 10.93 10.22 -1.64
C ASP A 214 12.19 10.50 -2.51
N ALA A 215 13.02 11.46 -2.08
CA ALA A 215 14.20 11.89 -2.83
C ALA A 215 15.42 11.00 -2.61
N HIS A 216 15.23 9.68 -2.53
CA HIS A 216 16.34 8.76 -2.38
C HIS A 216 17.03 8.51 -3.74
N SER A 217 18.34 8.83 -3.81
CA SER A 217 19.12 8.74 -5.06
C SER A 217 19.16 7.32 -5.64
N GLY A 218 19.18 6.30 -4.77
CA GLY A 218 19.15 4.90 -5.17
C GLY A 218 17.86 4.50 -5.86
N ILE A 219 16.70 5.02 -5.42
CA ILE A 219 15.41 4.78 -6.08
C ILE A 219 15.40 5.41 -7.47
N LYS A 220 15.78 6.69 -7.57
CA LYS A 220 15.82 7.43 -8.85
C LYS A 220 16.72 6.73 -9.88
N ALA A 221 17.91 6.30 -9.44
CA ALA A 221 18.85 5.57 -10.30
C ALA A 221 18.27 4.21 -10.75
N ALA A 222 17.67 3.45 -9.84
CA ALA A 222 17.07 2.16 -10.15
C ALA A 222 15.86 2.29 -11.10
N VAL A 223 15.01 3.29 -10.90
CA VAL A 223 13.87 3.60 -11.82
C VAL A 223 14.40 3.88 -13.22
N LYS A 224 15.38 4.75 -13.37
CA LYS A 224 15.99 5.08 -14.67
C LYS A 224 16.58 3.85 -15.37
N ALA A 225 17.19 2.94 -14.63
CA ALA A 225 17.85 1.76 -15.17
C ALA A 225 16.87 0.62 -15.53
N ILE A 226 15.83 0.44 -14.73
CA ILE A 226 14.96 -0.76 -14.83
C ILE A 226 13.62 -0.46 -15.46
N LEU A 227 13.11 0.77 -15.37
CA LEU A 227 11.83 1.19 -15.91
C LEU A 227 12.02 2.33 -16.95
N PRO A 228 12.71 2.06 -18.08
CA PRO A 228 12.89 3.06 -19.12
C PRO A 228 11.52 3.53 -19.61
N GLY A 229 11.38 4.85 -19.83
CA GLY A 229 10.10 5.47 -20.22
C GLY A 229 9.22 5.91 -19.03
N ALA A 230 9.47 5.42 -17.82
CA ALA A 230 8.76 5.91 -16.64
C ALA A 230 9.32 7.25 -16.16
N GLY A 231 8.43 8.24 -15.94
CA GLY A 231 8.75 9.44 -15.19
C GLY A 231 9.00 9.14 -13.72
N TRP A 232 9.72 10.06 -13.05
CA TRP A 232 9.90 9.96 -11.59
C TRP A 232 9.35 11.21 -10.90
N GLN A 233 8.40 11.02 -9.99
CA GLN A 233 7.78 12.07 -9.18
C GLN A 233 8.35 12.06 -7.78
N ARG A 234 9.02 13.12 -7.38
CA ARG A 234 9.42 13.36 -6.00
C ARG A 234 8.20 13.68 -5.14
N CYS A 235 8.04 13.00 -4.03
CA CYS A 235 6.95 13.25 -3.10
C CYS A 235 6.98 14.67 -2.54
N ARG A 236 5.94 15.46 -2.81
CA ARG A 236 5.85 16.86 -2.33
C ARG A 236 5.81 16.96 -0.81
N VAL A 237 5.28 15.96 -0.11
CA VAL A 237 5.18 15.95 1.36
C VAL A 237 6.57 15.79 1.97
N HIS A 238 7.39 14.87 1.44
CA HIS A 238 8.78 14.71 1.85
C HIS A 238 9.62 15.95 1.50
N PHE A 239 9.36 16.57 0.35
CA PHE A 239 10.00 17.84 -0.01
C PHE A 239 9.69 18.94 1.01
N ALA A 240 8.41 19.12 1.38
CA ALA A 240 8.00 20.09 2.39
C ALA A 240 8.63 19.81 3.78
N ARG A 241 8.81 18.53 4.15
CA ARG A 241 9.55 18.15 5.37
C ARG A 241 11.02 18.56 5.29
N ASN A 242 11.66 18.35 4.14
CA ASN A 242 13.07 18.76 3.93
C ASN A 242 13.23 20.27 4.03
N VAL A 243 12.28 21.05 3.47
CA VAL A 243 12.22 22.51 3.62
C VAL A 243 12.07 22.89 5.12
N THR A 244 11.17 22.21 5.84
CA THR A 244 10.97 22.46 7.27
C THR A 244 12.24 22.19 8.09
N GLN A 245 12.94 21.10 7.80
CA GLN A 245 14.19 20.76 8.47
C GLN A 245 15.29 21.82 8.23
N ARG A 246 15.35 22.39 7.01
CA ARG A 246 16.33 23.44 6.67
C ARG A 246 16.04 24.79 7.33
N LEU A 247 14.76 25.18 7.38
CA LEU A 247 14.35 26.50 7.86
C LEU A 247 14.07 26.56 9.36
N GLY A 248 13.88 25.43 10.01
CA GLY A 248 13.35 25.35 11.36
C GLY A 248 11.88 25.78 11.46
N SER A 249 11.33 25.82 12.68
CA SER A 249 9.89 26.03 12.91
C SER A 249 9.38 27.44 12.59
N ALA A 250 10.24 28.44 12.72
CA ALA A 250 9.85 29.86 12.60
C ALA A 250 9.45 30.25 11.18
N HIS A 251 10.23 29.82 10.17
CA HIS A 251 10.07 30.25 8.77
C HIS A 251 9.42 29.16 7.90
N SER A 252 9.39 27.91 8.35
CA SER A 252 8.93 26.80 7.52
C SER A 252 7.44 26.87 7.16
N LYS A 253 6.56 27.37 8.05
CA LYS A 253 5.13 27.46 7.76
C LYS A 253 4.81 28.42 6.59
N PRO A 254 5.26 29.70 6.58
CA PRO A 254 4.97 30.61 5.47
C PRO A 254 5.63 30.14 4.16
N VAL A 255 6.86 29.62 4.23
CA VAL A 255 7.54 29.11 3.01
C VAL A 255 6.83 27.88 2.45
N ASN A 256 6.43 26.93 3.26
CA ASN A 256 5.65 25.77 2.81
C ASN A 256 4.26 26.15 2.29
N ALA A 257 3.62 27.19 2.86
CA ALA A 257 2.37 27.73 2.35
C ALA A 257 2.57 28.31 0.93
N LEU A 258 3.65 29.06 0.71
CA LEU A 258 4.00 29.60 -0.60
C LEU A 258 4.28 28.46 -1.60
N ILE A 259 5.08 27.47 -1.25
CA ILE A 259 5.35 26.28 -2.08
C ILE A 259 4.05 25.52 -2.41
N SER A 260 3.09 25.47 -1.49
CA SER A 260 1.81 24.80 -1.69
C SER A 260 0.97 25.45 -2.81
N THR A 261 1.18 26.75 -3.11
CA THR A 261 0.47 27.45 -4.19
C THR A 261 0.80 26.87 -5.58
N ILE A 262 1.97 26.27 -5.75
CA ILE A 262 2.38 25.58 -6.98
C ILE A 262 1.37 24.45 -7.31
N PHE A 263 1.01 23.69 -6.29
CA PHE A 263 0.10 22.54 -6.42
C PHE A 263 -1.38 22.92 -6.44
N ALA A 264 -1.70 24.17 -6.19
CA ALA A 264 -3.07 24.70 -6.29
C ALA A 264 -3.47 25.06 -7.73
N GLN A 265 -2.52 25.11 -8.65
CA GLN A 265 -2.76 25.47 -10.05
C GLN A 265 -3.56 24.39 -10.79
N THR A 266 -4.26 24.80 -11.84
CA THR A 266 -5.21 23.93 -12.54
C THR A 266 -4.73 23.44 -13.91
N THR A 267 -3.70 24.07 -14.50
CA THR A 267 -3.09 23.67 -15.77
C THR A 267 -1.59 23.42 -15.60
N ALA A 268 -0.99 22.66 -16.49
CA ALA A 268 0.44 22.35 -16.47
C ALA A 268 1.29 23.64 -16.60
N GLU A 269 0.91 24.53 -17.51
CA GLU A 269 1.60 25.81 -17.75
C GLU A 269 1.55 26.68 -16.49
N ALA A 270 0.38 26.75 -15.82
CA ALA A 270 0.23 27.52 -14.58
C ALA A 270 1.05 26.93 -13.44
N VAL A 271 1.16 25.59 -13.33
CA VAL A 271 2.04 24.93 -12.34
C VAL A 271 3.49 25.34 -12.57
N ILE A 272 3.99 25.25 -13.80
CA ILE A 272 5.38 25.59 -14.12
C ILE A 272 5.65 27.08 -13.92
N ALA A 273 4.74 27.96 -14.36
CA ALA A 273 4.87 29.41 -14.15
C ALA A 273 4.90 29.74 -12.63
N GLN A 274 3.98 29.21 -11.86
CA GLN A 274 3.92 29.40 -10.41
C GLN A 274 5.17 28.83 -9.72
N TYR A 275 5.70 27.71 -10.19
CA TYR A 275 6.92 27.11 -9.66
C TYR A 275 8.11 28.10 -9.77
N LYS A 276 8.32 28.66 -10.94
CA LYS A 276 9.38 29.64 -11.21
C LYS A 276 9.19 30.92 -10.39
N GLN A 277 7.96 31.41 -10.30
CA GLN A 277 7.64 32.59 -9.50
C GLN A 277 7.92 32.36 -8.00
N VAL A 278 7.57 31.20 -7.47
CA VAL A 278 7.84 30.86 -6.06
C VAL A 278 9.35 30.74 -5.81
N ALA A 279 10.10 30.07 -6.68
CA ALA A 279 11.56 29.95 -6.55
C ALA A 279 12.22 31.34 -6.56
N GLU A 280 11.86 32.21 -7.49
CA GLU A 280 12.40 33.57 -7.58
C GLU A 280 12.02 34.42 -6.35
N SER A 281 10.77 34.33 -5.85
CA SER A 281 10.34 35.11 -4.69
C SER A 281 11.07 34.71 -3.39
N LEU A 282 11.57 33.47 -3.31
CA LEU A 282 12.34 32.98 -2.18
C LEU A 282 13.83 33.32 -2.26
N ARG A 283 14.34 33.68 -3.45
CA ARG A 283 15.78 33.85 -3.69
C ARG A 283 16.45 34.88 -2.79
N ALA A 284 15.81 36.01 -2.56
CA ALA A 284 16.40 37.08 -1.72
C ALA A 284 16.46 36.71 -0.23
N SER A 285 15.46 36.01 0.29
CA SER A 285 15.34 35.73 1.73
C SER A 285 15.78 34.31 2.12
N PHE A 286 15.65 33.35 1.21
CA PHE A 286 15.94 31.94 1.41
C PHE A 286 16.62 31.31 0.20
N PRO A 287 17.85 31.74 -0.17
CA PRO A 287 18.55 31.30 -1.36
C PRO A 287 18.73 29.78 -1.43
N ASP A 288 19.04 29.13 -0.30
CA ASP A 288 19.18 27.67 -0.23
C ASP A 288 17.88 26.93 -0.59
N ILE A 289 16.72 27.50 -0.27
CA ILE A 289 15.41 26.90 -0.60
C ILE A 289 15.09 27.16 -2.06
N ALA A 290 15.44 28.33 -2.61
CA ALA A 290 15.29 28.61 -4.02
C ALA A 290 16.14 27.64 -4.87
N ASP A 291 17.41 27.40 -4.51
CA ASP A 291 18.29 26.44 -5.18
C ASP A 291 17.74 25.00 -5.07
N MET A 292 17.18 24.64 -3.89
CA MET A 292 16.56 23.35 -3.68
C MET A 292 15.29 23.15 -4.54
N LEU A 293 14.51 24.21 -4.75
CA LEU A 293 13.37 24.19 -5.67
C LEU A 293 13.86 24.04 -7.10
N GLU A 294 14.76 24.87 -7.57
CA GLU A 294 15.27 24.83 -8.96
C GLU A 294 15.83 23.46 -9.33
N SER A 295 16.63 22.87 -8.43
CA SER A 295 17.18 21.54 -8.66
C SER A 295 16.13 20.42 -8.68
N ALA A 296 14.95 20.66 -8.10
CA ALA A 296 13.87 19.69 -8.01
C ALA A 296 12.70 19.96 -8.98
N GLU A 297 12.76 20.98 -9.83
CA GLU A 297 11.65 21.40 -10.70
C GLU A 297 11.07 20.22 -11.48
N VAL A 298 11.89 19.54 -12.26
CA VAL A 298 11.48 18.41 -13.11
C VAL A 298 10.87 17.27 -12.27
N ASP A 299 11.49 16.98 -11.13
CA ASP A 299 11.10 15.86 -10.26
C ASP A 299 9.81 16.14 -9.48
N LEU A 300 9.57 17.39 -9.08
CA LEU A 300 8.38 17.80 -8.34
C LEU A 300 7.18 18.08 -9.24
N THR A 301 7.41 18.32 -10.50
CA THR A 301 6.36 18.66 -11.49
C THR A 301 6.08 17.54 -12.48
N ALA A 302 6.69 16.37 -12.35
CA ALA A 302 6.50 15.24 -13.27
C ALA A 302 5.01 14.81 -13.40
N PHE A 303 4.20 15.04 -12.37
CA PHE A 303 2.77 14.73 -12.36
C PHE A 303 1.96 15.53 -13.41
N VAL A 304 2.44 16.67 -13.90
CA VAL A 304 1.70 17.55 -14.81
C VAL A 304 1.46 16.90 -16.18
N SER A 305 2.30 15.94 -16.56
CA SER A 305 2.13 15.16 -17.80
C SER A 305 0.98 14.14 -17.73
N MET A 306 0.36 13.96 -16.56
CA MET A 306 -0.74 13.03 -16.33
C MET A 306 -2.09 13.79 -16.32
N PRO A 307 -3.23 13.08 -16.50
CA PRO A 307 -4.55 13.71 -16.43
C PRO A 307 -4.76 14.50 -15.13
N ARG A 308 -5.35 15.67 -15.23
CA ARG A 308 -5.58 16.60 -14.09
C ARG A 308 -6.27 15.92 -12.89
N GLN A 309 -7.23 15.03 -13.17
CA GLN A 309 -7.97 14.29 -12.16
C GLN A 309 -7.08 13.37 -11.30
N HIS A 310 -5.88 13.00 -11.79
CA HIS A 310 -4.94 12.14 -11.09
C HIS A 310 -3.99 12.91 -10.18
N TRP A 311 -3.70 14.19 -10.45
CA TRP A 311 -2.63 14.97 -9.81
C TRP A 311 -2.60 14.84 -8.29
N GLN A 312 -3.77 15.06 -7.63
CA GLN A 312 -3.86 14.98 -6.17
C GLN A 312 -3.53 13.59 -5.60
N LYS A 313 -3.62 12.55 -6.42
CA LYS A 313 -3.37 11.18 -6.04
C LYS A 313 -1.93 10.73 -6.26
N ILE A 314 -1.20 11.41 -7.17
CA ILE A 314 0.12 10.98 -7.64
C ILE A 314 1.28 11.93 -7.28
N TRP A 315 1.03 13.14 -6.77
CA TRP A 315 2.09 14.08 -6.38
C TRP A 315 2.71 13.80 -5.01
N SER A 316 2.24 12.79 -4.29
CA SER A 316 2.75 12.43 -2.97
C SER A 316 2.64 10.94 -2.69
N ASN A 317 3.47 10.47 -1.75
CA ASN A 317 3.50 9.09 -1.29
C ASN A 317 2.45 8.78 -0.18
N ASN A 318 1.48 9.66 0.05
CA ASN A 318 0.43 9.50 1.08
C ASN A 318 -0.28 8.13 1.05
N PRO A 319 -0.54 7.50 -0.13
CA PRO A 319 -1.17 6.19 -0.17
C PRO A 319 -0.38 5.10 0.55
N ILE A 320 0.95 5.14 0.44
CA ILE A 320 1.83 4.16 1.08
C ILE A 320 2.21 4.56 2.52
N GLU A 321 2.19 5.86 2.86
CA GLU A 321 2.45 6.32 4.23
C GLU A 321 1.45 5.76 5.25
N ARG A 322 0.18 5.60 4.86
CA ARG A 322 -0.82 4.96 5.73
C ARG A 322 -0.50 3.48 5.96
N LEU A 323 -0.05 2.80 4.91
CA LEU A 323 0.38 1.41 4.98
C LEU A 323 1.61 1.26 5.89
N ASN A 324 2.61 2.14 5.73
CA ASN A 324 3.81 2.15 6.58
C ASN A 324 3.48 2.41 8.05
N ARG A 325 2.49 3.23 8.36
CA ARG A 325 2.01 3.41 9.74
C ARG A 325 1.42 2.13 10.32
N GLU A 326 0.66 1.38 9.53
CA GLU A 326 0.12 0.09 9.98
C GLU A 326 1.24 -0.94 10.19
N ILE A 327 2.21 -0.99 9.28
CA ILE A 327 3.43 -1.81 9.42
C ILE A 327 4.16 -1.48 10.73
N LYS A 328 4.45 -0.19 10.95
CA LYS A 328 5.14 0.27 12.17
C LYS A 328 4.36 -0.09 13.43
N ARG A 329 3.05 0.15 13.46
CA ARG A 329 2.20 -0.19 14.60
C ARG A 329 2.30 -1.66 14.98
N ARG A 330 2.42 -2.57 14.00
CA ARG A 330 2.58 -4.01 14.26
C ARG A 330 4.02 -4.36 14.64
N ALA A 331 4.99 -3.76 13.97
CA ALA A 331 6.40 -3.95 14.30
C ALA A 331 6.74 -3.46 15.70
N ASP A 332 6.14 -2.35 16.16
CA ASP A 332 6.35 -1.79 17.51
C ASP A 332 5.88 -2.74 18.64
N VAL A 333 4.99 -3.69 18.35
CA VAL A 333 4.60 -4.74 19.30
C VAL A 333 5.74 -5.73 19.51
N VAL A 334 6.42 -6.09 18.42
CA VAL A 334 7.56 -7.03 18.42
C VAL A 334 8.83 -6.35 18.93
N GLN A 335 9.05 -5.08 18.59
CA GLN A 335 10.23 -4.24 18.83
C GLN A 335 11.48 -4.74 18.07
N ILE A 336 12.03 -5.89 18.44
CA ILE A 336 13.22 -6.48 17.79
C ILE A 336 12.82 -7.83 17.21
N PHE A 337 12.88 -7.94 15.90
CA PHE A 337 12.59 -9.19 15.20
C PHE A 337 13.73 -10.21 15.40
N PRO A 338 13.41 -11.50 15.62
CA PRO A 338 14.43 -12.53 15.79
C PRO A 338 15.30 -12.74 14.55
N ASN A 339 14.74 -12.60 13.34
CA ASN A 339 15.42 -12.75 12.06
C ASN A 339 14.65 -12.04 10.94
N ARG A 340 15.19 -12.02 9.70
CA ARG A 340 14.57 -11.43 8.51
C ARG A 340 13.28 -12.14 8.09
N GLU A 341 13.25 -13.46 8.23
CA GLU A 341 12.10 -14.29 7.89
C GLU A 341 10.89 -13.90 8.72
N SER A 342 11.09 -13.60 10.00
CA SER A 342 10.01 -13.12 10.88
C SER A 342 9.49 -11.72 10.50
N VAL A 343 10.34 -10.85 9.96
CA VAL A 343 9.92 -9.56 9.37
C VAL A 343 9.03 -9.81 8.17
N THR A 344 9.51 -10.65 7.24
CA THR A 344 8.77 -10.99 6.01
C THR A 344 7.42 -11.64 6.35
N ARG A 345 7.39 -12.54 7.33
CA ARG A 345 6.18 -13.20 7.80
C ARG A 345 5.13 -12.22 8.31
N LEU A 346 5.50 -11.36 9.26
CA LEU A 346 4.54 -10.43 9.86
C LEU A 346 4.11 -9.35 8.87
N ILE A 347 5.06 -8.68 8.24
CA ILE A 347 4.76 -7.58 7.34
C ILE A 347 4.11 -8.10 6.05
N GLY A 348 4.55 -9.25 5.53
CA GLY A 348 3.92 -9.91 4.39
C GLY A 348 2.46 -10.26 4.64
N ALA A 349 2.12 -10.78 5.83
CA ALA A 349 0.74 -11.03 6.22
C ALA A 349 -0.10 -9.74 6.29
N VAL A 350 0.46 -8.65 6.83
CA VAL A 350 -0.19 -7.33 6.86
C VAL A 350 -0.48 -6.82 5.45
N LEU A 351 0.52 -6.94 4.57
CA LEU A 351 0.41 -6.49 3.19
C LEU A 351 -0.59 -7.33 2.39
N GLN A 352 -0.61 -8.64 2.59
CA GLN A 352 -1.55 -9.54 1.93
C GLN A 352 -3.00 -9.21 2.33
N GLU A 353 -3.29 -8.97 3.61
CA GLU A 353 -4.62 -8.55 4.05
C GLU A 353 -5.02 -7.20 3.47
N GLN A 354 -4.09 -6.24 3.45
CA GLN A 354 -4.35 -4.93 2.87
C GLN A 354 -4.58 -4.99 1.36
N HIS A 355 -3.85 -5.87 0.66
CA HIS A 355 -4.06 -6.12 -0.77
C HIS A 355 -5.48 -6.65 -1.02
N GLU A 356 -5.89 -7.67 -0.27
CA GLU A 356 -7.24 -8.24 -0.35
C GLU A 356 -8.32 -7.18 -0.07
N GLU A 357 -8.13 -6.36 0.97
CA GLU A 357 -9.07 -5.27 1.29
C GLU A 357 -9.20 -4.29 0.12
N TRP A 358 -8.10 -3.95 -0.56
CA TRP A 358 -8.13 -3.05 -1.72
C TRP A 358 -8.76 -3.69 -2.96
N GLN A 359 -8.58 -5.01 -3.16
CA GLN A 359 -9.16 -5.72 -4.30
C GLN A 359 -10.67 -5.91 -4.15
N TYR A 360 -11.12 -6.21 -2.93
CA TYR A 360 -12.55 -6.45 -2.65
C TYR A 360 -13.33 -5.18 -2.29
N GLY A 361 -12.64 -4.07 -2.08
CA GLY A 361 -13.27 -2.78 -1.79
C GLY A 361 -14.10 -2.29 -2.99
N GLU A 362 -15.31 -1.80 -2.73
CA GLU A 362 -16.17 -1.20 -3.77
C GLU A 362 -15.54 0.07 -4.38
N ARG A 363 -14.70 0.77 -3.61
CA ARG A 363 -14.15 2.07 -3.99
C ARG A 363 -12.81 1.94 -4.71
N ARG A 364 -12.79 2.31 -5.98
CA ARG A 364 -11.54 2.45 -6.77
C ARG A 364 -10.72 3.65 -6.28
N TYR A 365 -9.42 3.55 -6.40
CA TYR A 365 -8.50 4.66 -6.09
C TYR A 365 -8.59 5.78 -7.12
N LEU A 366 -8.60 5.42 -8.40
CA LEU A 366 -8.88 6.30 -9.54
C LEU A 366 -10.14 5.81 -10.24
N SER A 367 -10.97 6.73 -10.74
CA SER A 367 -12.19 6.36 -11.45
C SER A 367 -11.85 5.78 -12.83
N GLU A 368 -12.70 4.87 -13.31
CA GLU A 368 -12.54 4.28 -14.64
C GLU A 368 -12.53 5.32 -15.76
N ILE A 369 -13.36 6.36 -15.62
CA ILE A 369 -13.41 7.47 -16.58
C ILE A 369 -12.07 8.20 -16.63
N SER A 370 -11.45 8.47 -15.46
CA SER A 370 -10.15 9.14 -15.41
C SER A 370 -9.02 8.28 -15.96
N MET A 371 -9.12 6.94 -15.77
CA MET A 371 -8.13 6.00 -16.34
C MET A 371 -8.21 5.92 -17.86
N ARG A 372 -9.39 6.04 -18.48
CA ARG A 372 -9.52 6.14 -19.94
C ARG A 372 -8.82 7.39 -20.47
N LYS A 373 -8.95 8.52 -19.78
CA LYS A 373 -8.22 9.76 -20.12
C LYS A 373 -6.70 9.56 -20.07
N LEU A 374 -6.20 8.81 -19.09
CA LEU A 374 -4.78 8.48 -19.03
C LEU A 374 -4.32 7.73 -20.30
N VAL A 375 -5.08 6.73 -20.73
CA VAL A 375 -4.77 5.98 -21.98
C VAL A 375 -4.68 6.94 -23.17
N THR A 376 -5.65 7.85 -23.31
CA THR A 376 -5.64 8.88 -24.37
C THR A 376 -4.38 9.75 -24.32
N VAL A 377 -4.01 10.24 -23.13
CA VAL A 377 -2.79 11.05 -22.94
C VAL A 377 -1.53 10.28 -23.28
N LEU A 378 -1.40 9.03 -22.82
CA LEU A 378 -0.21 8.19 -23.08
C LEU A 378 -0.04 7.83 -24.56
N HIS A 379 -1.14 7.72 -25.32
CA HIS A 379 -1.11 7.51 -26.78
C HIS A 379 -0.93 8.78 -27.58
N GLY A 380 -0.63 9.94 -26.94
CA GLY A 380 -0.39 11.21 -27.61
C GLY A 380 -1.64 11.81 -28.29
N GLN A 381 -2.83 11.32 -27.96
CA GLN A 381 -4.09 11.88 -28.43
C GLN A 381 -4.45 13.07 -27.56
N THR A 382 -4.65 14.24 -28.17
CA THR A 382 -5.06 15.46 -27.46
C THR A 382 -6.42 15.20 -26.81
N GLU A 383 -6.54 15.49 -25.51
CA GLU A 383 -7.82 15.46 -24.81
C GLU A 383 -8.74 16.50 -25.43
N VAL A 384 -9.69 16.10 -26.25
CA VAL A 384 -10.79 16.98 -26.68
C VAL A 384 -11.76 17.03 -25.51
N ASP A 385 -11.69 18.10 -24.71
CA ASP A 385 -12.70 18.36 -23.69
C ASP A 385 -14.08 18.42 -24.36
N PRO A 386 -15.06 17.63 -23.95
CA PRO A 386 -16.41 17.69 -24.50
C PRO A 386 -17.22 18.87 -23.93
N VAL A 387 -16.58 19.96 -23.58
CA VAL A 387 -17.25 21.21 -23.13
C VAL A 387 -17.04 22.29 -24.16
N GLY A 388 -17.80 22.23 -25.22
CA GLY A 388 -17.81 23.20 -26.27
C GLY A 388 -19.07 23.19 -27.11
N VAL A 389 -20.22 22.76 -26.56
CA VAL A 389 -21.51 23.07 -27.16
C VAL A 389 -22.08 24.32 -26.48
N VAL A 390 -21.65 25.45 -26.97
CA VAL A 390 -22.37 26.71 -26.76
C VAL A 390 -23.70 26.57 -27.48
N MET A 391 -24.79 26.35 -26.75
CA MET A 391 -26.14 26.51 -27.29
C MET A 391 -26.34 27.99 -27.61
N PRO A 392 -26.69 28.36 -28.84
CA PRO A 392 -27.08 29.75 -29.12
C PRO A 392 -28.40 30.02 -28.40
N LEU A 393 -28.40 31.05 -27.55
CA LEU A 393 -29.62 31.64 -27.04
C LEU A 393 -30.39 32.19 -28.25
N THR A 394 -31.42 31.49 -28.68
CA THR A 394 -32.44 32.07 -29.58
C THR A 394 -33.35 32.97 -28.76
N ALA A 395 -33.54 34.12 -29.30
CA ALA A 395 -34.34 35.25 -28.82
C ALA A 395 -35.79 34.93 -28.48
#